data_d74f51de559d6739426f36255e721c12
#
_entry.id   d74f51de559d6739426f36255e721c12
#
_cell.length_a   1.000
_cell.length_b   1.000
_cell.length_c   1.000
_cell.angle_alpha   90.00
_cell.angle_beta   90.00
_cell.angle_gamma   90.00
#
_symmetry.space_group_name_H-M   'P 1'
#
loop_
_entity.id
_entity.type
_entity.pdbx_description
1 polymer ?
#
loop_
_entity_poly.entity_id
_entity_poly.type
_entity_poly.pdbx_seq_one_letter_code
_entity_poly.pdbx_strand_id
1 'polypeptide(L)'
;MTLYSLFIASHIIGTILGAGAATFAEIFVIKALKDGVVEPLESDYLKTIYTVLRVGLIVAVISGFGFLFLYRIQGLEGLIYETKLWAKLTVVMILLINAIMLQARKIPLLWGSAISFTSWYTAVFLGLFRGISAPYFEILAWYVLAIVAVGFVLDKIHNHFGVKI
;
A
#
# COMPACT_ATOMS: atom_id res chain seq x y z
N MET A 1 -10.88 -21.76 16.75
CA MET A 1 -10.52 -20.83 15.66
C MET A 1 -9.83 -21.64 14.57
N THR A 2 -10.30 -21.59 13.34
CA THR A 2 -9.62 -22.28 12.24
C THR A 2 -8.39 -21.48 11.80
N LEU A 3 -7.35 -22.15 11.28
CA LEU A 3 -6.16 -21.50 10.74
C LEU A 3 -6.54 -20.46 9.64
N TYR A 4 -7.56 -20.77 8.85
CA TYR A 4 -8.12 -19.87 7.85
C TYR A 4 -8.65 -18.56 8.48
N SER A 5 -9.42 -18.66 9.57
CA SER A 5 -9.94 -17.46 10.27
C SER A 5 -8.82 -16.60 10.85
N LEU A 6 -7.73 -17.22 11.32
CA LEU A 6 -6.56 -16.52 11.82
C LEU A 6 -5.88 -15.70 10.69
N PHE A 7 -5.67 -16.31 9.52
CA PHE A 7 -5.10 -15.60 8.38
C PHE A 7 -5.99 -14.46 7.88
N ILE A 8 -7.33 -14.65 7.86
CA ILE A 8 -8.27 -13.57 7.52
C ILE A 8 -8.10 -12.40 8.50
N ALA A 9 -8.20 -12.66 9.80
CA ALA A 9 -8.09 -11.61 10.81
C ALA A 9 -6.74 -10.88 10.71
N SER A 10 -5.63 -11.61 10.60
CA SER A 10 -4.30 -11.04 10.44
C SER A 10 -4.18 -10.19 9.17
N HIS A 11 -4.73 -10.66 8.05
CA HIS A 11 -4.69 -9.94 6.77
C HIS A 11 -5.47 -8.64 6.83
N ILE A 12 -6.66 -8.66 7.44
CA ILE A 12 -7.50 -7.47 7.64
C ILE A 12 -6.76 -6.46 8.53
N ILE A 13 -6.22 -6.92 9.67
CA ILE A 13 -5.46 -6.06 10.60
C ILE A 13 -4.25 -5.45 9.89
N GLY A 14 -3.46 -6.25 9.19
CA GLY A 14 -2.30 -5.76 8.43
C GLY A 14 -2.68 -4.73 7.38
N THR A 15 -3.79 -4.95 6.67
CA THR A 15 -4.29 -4.05 5.64
C THR A 15 -4.80 -2.73 6.24
N ILE A 16 -5.53 -2.78 7.36
CA ILE A 16 -6.00 -1.58 8.08
C ILE A 16 -4.81 -0.74 8.58
N LEU A 17 -3.82 -1.39 9.20
CA LEU A 17 -2.62 -0.71 9.68
C LEU A 17 -1.84 -0.08 8.53
N GLY A 18 -1.63 -0.81 7.44
CA GLY A 18 -0.87 -0.32 6.30
C GLY A 18 -1.56 0.82 5.56
N ALA A 19 -2.83 0.65 5.15
CA ALA A 19 -3.58 1.68 4.44
C ALA A 19 -3.83 2.92 5.31
N GLY A 20 -4.16 2.71 6.59
CA GLY A 20 -4.32 3.80 7.56
C GLY A 20 -3.01 4.56 7.78
N ALA A 21 -1.90 3.86 8.01
CA ALA A 21 -0.60 4.51 8.18
C ALA A 21 -0.15 5.24 6.90
N ALA A 22 -0.41 4.70 5.70
CA ALA A 22 -0.13 5.41 4.44
C ALA A 22 -0.89 6.73 4.35
N THR A 23 -2.17 6.73 4.74
CA THR A 23 -2.99 7.96 4.78
C THR A 23 -2.46 8.97 5.78
N PHE A 24 -2.14 8.53 7.00
CA PHE A 24 -1.58 9.41 8.03
C PHE A 24 -0.21 9.95 7.64
N ALA A 25 0.63 9.13 6.97
CA ALA A 25 1.93 9.57 6.48
C ALA A 25 1.80 10.80 5.59
N GLU A 26 0.87 10.80 4.61
CA GLU A 26 0.64 11.94 3.73
C GLU A 26 0.18 13.17 4.50
N ILE A 27 -0.79 13.01 5.41
CA ILE A 27 -1.31 14.13 6.22
C ILE A 27 -0.18 14.76 7.07
N PHE A 28 0.64 13.92 7.69
CA PHE A 28 1.72 14.41 8.56
C PHE A 28 2.89 14.98 7.77
N VAL A 29 3.23 14.43 6.59
CA VAL A 29 4.24 15.01 5.69
C VAL A 29 3.82 16.43 5.26
N ILE A 30 2.57 16.62 4.85
CA ILE A 30 2.06 17.92 4.46
C ILE A 30 2.13 18.92 5.64
N LYS A 31 1.78 18.47 6.85
CA LYS A 31 1.85 19.33 8.05
C LYS A 31 3.28 19.69 8.44
N ALA A 32 4.18 18.70 8.48
CA ALA A 32 5.56 18.86 8.90
C ALA A 32 6.40 19.70 7.92
N LEU A 33 6.05 19.70 6.64
CA LEU A 33 6.78 20.46 5.62
C LEU A 33 6.16 21.83 5.31
N LYS A 34 5.07 22.21 5.97
CA LYS A 34 4.35 23.46 5.70
C LYS A 34 5.19 24.72 5.93
N ASP A 35 6.03 24.73 6.97
CA ASP A 35 6.96 25.81 7.29
C ASP A 35 8.37 25.60 6.74
N GLY A 36 8.60 24.49 6.04
CA GLY A 36 9.88 24.13 5.41
C GLY A 36 10.91 23.53 6.38
N VAL A 37 10.57 23.34 7.64
CA VAL A 37 11.47 22.78 8.68
C VAL A 37 10.76 21.66 9.42
N VAL A 38 11.31 20.46 9.35
CA VAL A 38 10.77 19.32 10.11
C VAL A 38 11.30 19.38 11.53
N GLU A 39 10.43 19.67 12.50
CA GLU A 39 10.79 19.67 13.92
C GLU A 39 11.12 18.26 14.44
N PRO A 40 11.93 18.12 15.51
CA PRO A 40 12.27 16.82 16.08
C PRO A 40 11.04 15.98 16.46
N LEU A 41 9.99 16.60 16.99
CA LEU A 41 8.74 15.95 17.38
C LEU A 41 7.98 15.42 16.15
N GLU A 42 7.93 16.20 15.09
CA GLU A 42 7.29 15.79 13.81
C GLU A 42 8.03 14.63 13.17
N SER A 43 9.38 14.68 13.20
CA SER A 43 10.21 13.57 12.74
C SER A 43 9.92 12.27 13.50
N ASP A 44 9.70 12.34 14.81
CA ASP A 44 9.40 11.17 15.62
C ASP A 44 7.99 10.62 15.35
N TYR A 45 7.00 11.47 15.10
CA TYR A 45 5.69 11.04 14.64
C TYR A 45 5.77 10.34 13.28
N LEU A 46 6.48 10.89 12.31
CA LEU A 46 6.67 10.29 11.01
C LEU A 46 7.37 8.92 11.11
N LYS A 47 8.42 8.78 11.93
CA LYS A 47 9.09 7.49 12.18
C LYS A 47 8.11 6.45 12.75
N THR A 48 7.26 6.87 13.68
CA THR A 48 6.25 5.99 14.29
C THR A 48 5.24 5.53 13.24
N ILE A 49 4.72 6.45 12.42
CA ILE A 49 3.77 6.13 11.33
C ILE A 49 4.40 5.16 10.33
N TYR A 50 5.64 5.39 9.89
CA TYR A 50 6.35 4.49 8.98
C TYR A 50 6.64 3.12 9.62
N THR A 51 6.80 3.05 10.94
CA THR A 51 6.94 1.78 11.64
C THR A 51 5.62 0.99 11.60
N VAL A 52 4.49 1.64 11.88
CA VAL A 52 3.16 1.02 11.78
C VAL A 52 2.89 0.54 10.35
N LEU A 53 3.25 1.35 9.34
CA LEU A 53 3.10 1.00 7.92
C LEU A 53 3.90 -0.28 7.58
N ARG A 54 5.16 -0.39 8.04
CA ARG A 54 6.00 -1.57 7.83
C ARG A 54 5.42 -2.81 8.51
N VAL A 55 4.98 -2.68 9.76
CA VAL A 55 4.33 -3.78 10.50
C VAL A 55 3.08 -4.23 9.75
N GLY A 56 2.22 -3.30 9.32
CA GLY A 56 1.04 -3.60 8.51
C GLY A 56 1.39 -4.34 7.22
N LEU A 57 2.46 -3.91 6.52
CA LEU A 57 2.92 -4.56 5.29
C LEU A 57 3.39 -5.99 5.54
N ILE A 58 4.22 -6.20 6.57
CA ILE A 58 4.73 -7.54 6.92
C ILE A 58 3.58 -8.48 7.28
N VAL A 59 2.64 -8.03 8.11
CA VAL A 59 1.48 -8.83 8.52
C VAL A 59 0.58 -9.15 7.31
N ALA A 60 0.32 -8.17 6.44
CA ALA A 60 -0.50 -8.38 5.23
C ALA A 60 0.17 -9.35 4.25
N VAL A 61 1.49 -9.25 4.06
CA VAL A 61 2.25 -10.13 3.16
C VAL A 61 2.29 -11.56 3.72
N ILE A 62 2.67 -11.75 4.98
CA ILE A 62 2.75 -13.09 5.59
C ILE A 62 1.38 -13.77 5.57
N SER A 63 0.32 -13.08 5.96
CA SER A 63 -1.03 -13.64 5.93
C SER A 63 -1.54 -13.90 4.52
N GLY A 64 -1.17 -13.06 3.55
CA GLY A 64 -1.46 -13.26 2.13
C GLY A 64 -0.82 -14.53 1.56
N PHE A 65 0.45 -14.77 1.86
CA PHE A 65 1.11 -16.03 1.51
C PHE A 65 0.49 -17.22 2.27
N GLY A 66 0.06 -17.03 3.51
CA GLY A 66 -0.70 -18.03 4.26
C GLY A 66 -1.97 -18.50 3.53
N PHE A 67 -2.69 -17.59 2.85
CA PHE A 67 -3.82 -17.98 2.01
C PHE A 67 -3.41 -18.84 0.82
N LEU A 68 -2.33 -18.48 0.11
CA LEU A 68 -1.84 -19.26 -1.03
C LEU A 68 -1.48 -20.68 -0.59
N PHE A 69 -0.82 -20.82 0.55
CA PHE A 69 -0.48 -22.11 1.14
C PHE A 69 -1.72 -22.93 1.48
N LEU A 70 -2.74 -22.30 2.12
CA LEU A 70 -3.99 -22.98 2.44
C LEU A 70 -4.76 -23.41 1.19
N TYR A 71 -4.84 -22.57 0.17
CA TYR A 71 -5.51 -22.91 -1.11
C TYR A 71 -4.86 -24.11 -1.77
N ARG A 72 -3.53 -24.21 -1.72
CA ARG A 72 -2.79 -25.33 -2.25
C ARG A 72 -3.11 -26.62 -1.50
N ILE A 73 -3.11 -26.63 -0.16
CA ILE A 73 -3.40 -27.81 0.66
C ILE A 73 -4.85 -28.25 0.53
N GLN A 74 -5.79 -27.32 0.39
CA GLN A 74 -7.22 -27.60 0.32
C GLN A 74 -7.69 -28.00 -1.10
N GLY A 75 -6.79 -28.05 -2.07
CA GLY A 75 -7.16 -28.37 -3.46
C GLY A 75 -7.95 -27.25 -4.16
N LEU A 76 -7.93 -26.02 -3.63
CA LEU A 76 -8.60 -24.83 -4.18
C LEU A 76 -7.69 -24.12 -5.19
N GLU A 77 -6.98 -24.88 -6.02
CA GLU A 77 -5.99 -24.34 -6.95
C GLU A 77 -6.59 -23.37 -7.97
N GLY A 78 -7.86 -23.49 -8.30
CA GLY A 78 -8.55 -22.54 -9.18
C GLY A 78 -8.43 -21.09 -8.72
N LEU A 79 -8.42 -20.84 -7.41
CA LEU A 79 -8.25 -19.50 -6.84
C LEU A 79 -6.84 -18.94 -7.04
N ILE A 80 -5.83 -19.81 -7.18
CA ILE A 80 -4.44 -19.41 -7.40
C ILE A 80 -4.24 -18.89 -8.83
N TYR A 81 -5.04 -19.37 -9.78
CA TYR A 81 -4.96 -18.96 -11.19
C TYR A 81 -5.85 -17.76 -11.53
N GLU A 82 -6.57 -17.20 -10.57
CA GLU A 82 -7.38 -16.01 -10.81
C GLU A 82 -6.52 -14.82 -11.21
N THR A 83 -6.85 -14.17 -12.31
CA THR A 83 -6.21 -12.96 -12.84
C THR A 83 -6.05 -11.87 -11.80
N LYS A 84 -7.09 -11.67 -11.00
CA LYS A 84 -7.15 -10.69 -9.92
C LYS A 84 -6.12 -10.96 -8.81
N LEU A 85 -5.86 -12.22 -8.49
CA LEU A 85 -4.84 -12.58 -7.50
C LEU A 85 -3.45 -12.17 -8.00
N TRP A 86 -3.13 -12.45 -9.26
CA TRP A 86 -1.86 -12.07 -9.86
C TRP A 86 -1.67 -10.56 -9.95
N ALA A 87 -2.73 -9.82 -10.32
CA ALA A 87 -2.70 -8.36 -10.29
C ALA A 87 -2.42 -7.82 -8.88
N LYS A 88 -3.07 -8.39 -7.85
CA LYS A 88 -2.83 -8.02 -6.45
C LYS A 88 -1.38 -8.34 -6.02
N LEU A 89 -0.84 -9.49 -6.36
CA LEU A 89 0.55 -9.85 -6.06
C LEU A 89 1.53 -8.87 -6.72
N THR A 90 1.26 -8.46 -7.96
CA THR A 90 2.07 -7.45 -8.66
C THR A 90 2.02 -6.09 -7.94
N VAL A 91 0.84 -5.62 -7.56
CA VAL A 91 0.69 -4.37 -6.79
C VAL A 91 1.44 -4.44 -5.46
N VAL A 92 1.35 -5.56 -4.74
CA VAL A 92 2.08 -5.77 -3.47
C VAL A 92 3.59 -5.81 -3.71
N MET A 93 4.05 -6.43 -4.80
CA MET A 93 5.48 -6.43 -5.15
C MET A 93 5.99 -5.02 -5.46
N ILE A 94 5.23 -4.22 -6.21
CA ILE A 94 5.56 -2.81 -6.46
C ILE A 94 5.62 -2.03 -5.15
N LEU A 95 4.67 -2.26 -4.24
CA LEU A 95 4.65 -1.63 -2.92
C LEU A 95 5.90 -1.97 -2.10
N LEU A 96 6.34 -3.24 -2.09
CA LEU A 96 7.57 -3.69 -1.42
C LEU A 96 8.82 -3.03 -2.01
N ILE A 97 8.95 -3.02 -3.33
CA ILE A 97 10.07 -2.38 -4.03
C ILE A 97 10.07 -0.88 -3.72
N ASN A 98 8.91 -0.22 -3.79
CA ASN A 98 8.77 1.18 -3.46
C ASN A 98 9.20 1.49 -2.02
N ALA A 99 8.80 0.67 -1.05
CA ALA A 99 9.20 0.85 0.34
C ALA A 99 10.73 0.78 0.52
N ILE A 100 11.40 -0.16 -0.17
CA ILE A 100 12.87 -0.27 -0.17
C ILE A 100 13.51 0.95 -0.84
N MET A 101 13.00 1.38 -1.98
CA MET A 101 13.52 2.52 -2.74
C MET A 101 13.38 3.84 -1.98
N LEU A 102 12.22 4.05 -1.30
CA LEU A 102 12.02 5.21 -0.41
C LEU A 102 13.00 5.19 0.77
N GLN A 103 13.16 4.04 1.42
CA GLN A 103 14.10 3.91 2.54
C GLN A 103 15.54 4.16 2.09
N ALA A 104 15.90 3.73 0.89
CA ALA A 104 17.21 3.96 0.28
C ALA A 104 17.37 5.39 -0.29
N ARG A 105 16.34 6.24 -0.21
CA ARG A 105 16.30 7.61 -0.78
C ARG A 105 16.62 7.64 -2.29
N LYS A 106 16.22 6.59 -3.02
CA LYS A 106 16.48 6.45 -4.46
C LYS A 106 15.36 6.99 -5.34
N ILE A 107 14.22 7.33 -4.76
CA ILE A 107 13.09 7.94 -5.47
C ILE A 107 12.64 9.19 -4.72
N PRO A 108 12.11 10.21 -5.44
CA PRO A 108 11.53 11.40 -4.83
C PRO A 108 10.37 11.02 -3.90
N LEU A 109 10.26 11.73 -2.77
CA LEU A 109 9.22 11.47 -1.76
C LEU A 109 7.81 11.51 -2.36
N LEU A 110 7.51 12.51 -3.21
CA LEU A 110 6.23 12.67 -3.88
C LEU A 110 5.79 11.39 -4.62
N TRP A 111 6.66 10.87 -5.49
CA TRP A 111 6.33 9.68 -6.29
C TRP A 111 6.30 8.41 -5.43
N GLY A 112 7.20 8.29 -4.46
CA GLY A 112 7.18 7.17 -3.53
C GLY A 112 5.91 7.14 -2.68
N SER A 113 5.44 8.30 -2.24
CA SER A 113 4.16 8.46 -1.55
C SER A 113 2.98 8.11 -2.45
N ALA A 114 2.94 8.64 -3.68
CA ALA A 114 1.87 8.34 -4.63
C ALA A 114 1.76 6.84 -4.92
N ILE A 115 2.90 6.17 -5.15
CA ILE A 115 2.94 4.72 -5.37
C ILE A 115 2.46 3.97 -4.12
N SER A 116 2.96 4.33 -2.94
CA SER A 116 2.58 3.66 -1.69
C SER A 116 1.09 3.78 -1.41
N PHE A 117 0.57 5.00 -1.43
CA PHE A 117 -0.85 5.29 -1.18
C PHE A 117 -1.74 4.54 -2.17
N THR A 118 -1.47 4.68 -3.48
CA THR A 118 -2.26 4.02 -4.53
C THR A 118 -2.19 2.51 -4.42
N SER A 119 -1.02 1.93 -4.11
CA SER A 119 -0.87 0.47 -3.98
C SER A 119 -1.70 -0.09 -2.83
N TRP A 120 -1.68 0.56 -1.65
CA TRP A 120 -2.49 0.15 -0.52
C TRP A 120 -3.98 0.15 -0.85
N TYR A 121 -4.48 1.25 -1.41
CA TYR A 121 -5.89 1.36 -1.76
C TYR A 121 -6.29 0.42 -2.90
N THR A 122 -5.45 0.23 -3.91
CA THR A 122 -5.68 -0.75 -4.98
C THR A 122 -5.76 -2.17 -4.40
N ALA A 123 -4.86 -2.54 -3.49
CA ALA A 123 -4.92 -3.85 -2.83
C ALA A 123 -6.20 -4.05 -2.01
N VAL A 124 -6.68 -2.99 -1.32
CA VAL A 124 -7.97 -2.98 -0.61
C VAL A 124 -9.12 -3.16 -1.59
N PHE A 125 -9.20 -2.36 -2.67
CA PHE A 125 -10.25 -2.45 -3.68
C PHE A 125 -10.31 -3.84 -4.32
N LEU A 126 -9.17 -4.36 -4.76
CA LEU A 126 -9.10 -5.72 -5.31
C LEU A 126 -9.46 -6.80 -4.28
N GLY A 127 -9.37 -6.51 -2.98
CA GLY A 127 -9.82 -7.40 -1.91
C GLY A 127 -11.33 -7.38 -1.69
N LEU A 128 -11.92 -6.19 -1.70
CA LEU A 128 -13.35 -5.98 -1.42
C LEU A 128 -14.25 -6.41 -2.57
N PHE A 129 -13.92 -6.04 -3.79
CA PHE A 129 -14.76 -6.28 -4.96
C PHE A 129 -14.49 -7.66 -5.57
N ARG A 130 -15.25 -8.68 -5.15
CA ARG A 130 -15.11 -10.06 -5.64
C ARG A 130 -15.51 -10.24 -7.10
N GLY A 131 -16.38 -9.38 -7.63
CA GLY A 131 -16.95 -9.50 -8.99
C GLY A 131 -16.14 -8.86 -10.12
N ILE A 132 -14.91 -8.38 -9.88
CA ILE A 132 -14.08 -7.80 -10.92
C ILE A 132 -13.54 -8.93 -11.80
N SER A 133 -14.00 -8.99 -13.05
CA SER A 133 -13.58 -9.95 -14.07
C SER A 133 -12.72 -9.29 -15.16
N ALA A 134 -12.01 -8.22 -14.83
CA ALA A 134 -11.15 -7.52 -15.78
C ALA A 134 -9.86 -8.31 -16.09
N PRO A 135 -9.33 -8.23 -17.33
CA PRO A 135 -8.04 -8.79 -17.70
C PRO A 135 -6.89 -8.22 -16.87
N TYR A 136 -5.84 -9.00 -16.66
CA TYR A 136 -4.67 -8.60 -15.85
C TYR A 136 -4.08 -7.25 -16.27
N PHE A 137 -3.84 -7.06 -17.56
CA PHE A 137 -3.24 -5.82 -18.08
C PHE A 137 -4.17 -4.61 -17.94
N GLU A 138 -5.48 -4.82 -17.98
CA GLU A 138 -6.45 -3.73 -17.74
C GLU A 138 -6.40 -3.26 -16.28
N ILE A 139 -6.35 -4.18 -15.32
CA ILE A 139 -6.20 -3.84 -13.91
C ILE A 139 -4.91 -3.05 -13.67
N LEU A 140 -3.80 -3.49 -14.27
CA LEU A 140 -2.52 -2.79 -14.14
C LEU A 140 -2.51 -1.43 -14.85
N ALA A 141 -3.18 -1.28 -15.99
CA ALA A 141 -3.31 0.01 -16.67
C ALA A 141 -4.07 1.02 -15.80
N TRP A 142 -5.19 0.63 -15.21
CA TRP A 142 -5.93 1.46 -14.27
C TRP A 142 -5.11 1.80 -13.00
N TYR A 143 -4.34 0.85 -12.51
CA TYR A 143 -3.44 1.08 -11.38
C TYR A 143 -2.36 2.13 -11.71
N VAL A 144 -1.71 2.05 -12.87
CA VAL A 144 -0.71 3.04 -13.31
C VAL A 144 -1.34 4.42 -13.49
N LEU A 145 -2.52 4.49 -14.11
CA LEU A 145 -3.26 5.74 -14.24
C LEU A 145 -3.62 6.35 -12.87
N ALA A 146 -4.01 5.50 -11.92
CA ALA A 146 -4.30 5.94 -10.56
C ALA A 146 -3.03 6.50 -9.85
N ILE A 147 -1.84 5.88 -10.02
CA ILE A 147 -0.58 6.42 -9.49
C ILE A 147 -0.32 7.82 -10.05
N VAL A 148 -0.45 7.99 -11.35
CA VAL A 148 -0.23 9.29 -12.01
C VAL A 148 -1.23 10.33 -11.50
N ALA A 149 -2.52 9.97 -11.43
CA ALA A 149 -3.56 10.86 -10.92
C ALA A 149 -3.31 11.27 -9.46
N VAL A 150 -2.98 10.32 -8.59
CA VAL A 150 -2.64 10.59 -7.19
C VAL A 150 -1.38 11.45 -7.08
N GLY A 151 -0.35 11.18 -7.90
CA GLY A 151 0.86 12.00 -7.95
C GLY A 151 0.55 13.46 -8.29
N PHE A 152 -0.29 13.72 -9.29
CA PHE A 152 -0.73 15.07 -9.63
C PHE A 152 -1.55 15.73 -8.51
N VAL A 153 -2.43 14.98 -7.85
CA VAL A 153 -3.22 15.50 -6.73
C VAL A 153 -2.30 15.88 -5.56
N LEU A 154 -1.36 15.01 -5.20
CA LEU A 154 -0.39 15.28 -4.13
C LEU A 154 0.50 16.47 -4.48
N ASP A 155 0.99 16.57 -5.71
CA ASP A 155 1.78 17.72 -6.16
C ASP A 155 1.00 19.04 -6.01
N LYS A 156 -0.25 19.07 -6.44
CA LYS A 156 -1.12 20.25 -6.23
C LYS A 156 -1.33 20.58 -4.77
N ILE A 157 -1.54 19.57 -3.92
CA ILE A 157 -1.72 19.76 -2.48
C ILE A 157 -0.44 20.32 -1.87
N HIS A 158 0.72 19.74 -2.19
CA HIS A 158 2.01 20.19 -1.70
C HIS A 158 2.29 21.64 -2.12
N ASN A 159 2.06 21.98 -3.37
CA ASN A 159 2.22 23.34 -3.87
C ASN A 159 1.26 24.32 -3.19
N HIS A 160 0.01 23.93 -2.92
CA HIS A 160 -0.97 24.77 -2.24
C HIS A 160 -0.56 25.07 -0.80
N PHE A 161 0.03 24.13 -0.10
CA PHE A 161 0.52 24.29 1.28
C PHE A 161 1.97 24.79 1.37
N GLY A 162 2.60 25.12 0.23
CA GLY A 162 3.98 25.64 0.18
C GLY A 162 5.06 24.61 0.52
N VAL A 163 4.72 23.33 0.47
CA VAL A 163 5.65 22.23 0.73
C VAL A 163 6.63 22.11 -0.42
N LYS A 164 7.93 22.34 -0.16
CA LYS A 164 9.02 22.12 -1.13
C LYS A 164 9.61 20.72 -0.89
N ILE A 165 9.40 19.81 -1.82
CA ILE A 165 9.94 18.43 -1.79
C ILE A 165 11.00 18.28 -2.86
#